data_8b5bdc9d2ebf9378988ed9647091c9cd
#
_entry.id   8b5bdc9d2ebf9378988ed9647091c9cd
#
_cell.length_a   1.000
_cell.length_b   1.000
_cell.length_c   1.000
_cell.angle_alpha   90.00
_cell.angle_beta   90.00
_cell.angle_gamma   90.00
#
_symmetry.space_group_name_H-M   'P 1'
#
loop_
_entity.id
_entity.type
_entity.pdbx_description
1 polymer ?
#
loop_
_entity_poly.entity_id
_entity_poly.type
_entity_poly.pdbx_seq_one_letter_code
_entity_poly.pdbx_strand_id
1 'polypeptide(L)'
;MKFSKKVLPMVLAMAMIPTMSMTAFATQSATEVNNSNVNIKNHTFAAYQIFKGDYHNETLSNVIWGTGVNGFKYDGTSDAGEIAKKLAGVNAETANAFAKEAAKHITGTSTIGTGSITIQEAGYYLIVDTTSLVDNTDPKNPKPVYDASNLTLLEVTAANEKITPRVKTDKPSVEKKVAENTKYNQNGGYGDTYNDVADYNMGDSVNFHLIGAVPDMGNYDTYKYEFEDTLSAGLTAPAESDVKVYLSNDKILETTGGTPDTELNADFTVSVSTDEATKNSKINVSFSDLKTVEGIAKGKYIIVDYSAVLNQDAVVGLNGNENKVKLRYSNNPNQSGGGENTPTGETPEDKVIVFTYELDVTKVDGQDANKKL
;
A
#
# COMPACT_ATOMS: atom_id res chain seq x y z
N MET A 1 16.37 -55.67 6.32
CA MET A 1 15.21 -55.50 7.17
C MET A 1 14.23 -54.63 6.38
N LYS A 2 13.14 -55.24 5.88
CA LYS A 2 12.14 -54.57 5.07
C LYS A 2 11.20 -53.81 6.00
N PHE A 3 11.21 -52.49 5.98
CA PHE A 3 10.18 -51.70 6.63
C PHE A 3 8.91 -51.78 5.80
N SER A 4 7.92 -52.42 6.32
CA SER A 4 6.56 -52.45 5.83
C SER A 4 6.04 -51.02 5.83
N LYS A 5 5.71 -50.46 4.66
CA LYS A 5 4.90 -49.28 4.53
C LYS A 5 3.50 -49.60 5.04
N LYS A 6 3.24 -49.36 6.31
CA LYS A 6 1.88 -49.24 6.79
C LYS A 6 1.31 -47.99 6.20
N VAL A 7 0.35 -48.14 5.30
CA VAL A 7 -0.54 -47.10 4.89
C VAL A 7 -1.26 -46.63 6.15
N LEU A 8 -0.78 -45.60 6.77
CA LEU A 8 -1.52 -44.93 7.82
C LEU A 8 -2.80 -44.35 7.18
N PRO A 9 -3.95 -44.44 7.84
CA PRO A 9 -5.13 -43.74 7.37
C PRO A 9 -4.72 -42.30 7.19
N MET A 10 -5.19 -41.68 6.11
CA MET A 10 -4.98 -40.33 5.69
C MET A 10 -5.47 -39.40 6.79
N VAL A 11 -4.68 -39.30 7.81
CA VAL A 11 -4.82 -38.28 8.82
C VAL A 11 -4.25 -37.04 8.19
N LEU A 12 -4.99 -36.08 8.30
CA LEU A 12 -4.76 -34.72 7.85
C LEU A 12 -3.34 -34.30 8.15
N ALA A 13 -2.42 -34.76 7.36
CA ALA A 13 -1.28 -33.90 7.07
C ALA A 13 -1.91 -32.73 6.36
N MET A 14 -2.26 -31.73 7.10
CA MET A 14 -2.31 -30.43 6.49
C MET A 14 -0.86 -30.11 6.13
N ALA A 15 -0.33 -30.84 5.13
CA ALA A 15 0.77 -30.35 4.33
C ALA A 15 0.20 -29.06 3.72
N MET A 16 -0.01 -28.13 4.60
CA MET A 16 -0.56 -26.88 4.27
C MET A 16 0.42 -26.21 3.39
N ILE A 17 0.09 -26.30 2.12
CA ILE A 17 0.48 -25.32 1.18
C ILE A 17 1.98 -25.22 1.01
N PRO A 18 2.66 -26.30 0.61
CA PRO A 18 4.09 -26.22 0.35
C PRO A 18 4.43 -25.44 -0.92
N THR A 19 3.43 -25.06 -1.73
CA THR A 19 3.69 -24.46 -3.03
C THR A 19 3.50 -22.95 -3.04
N MET A 20 3.14 -22.39 -1.91
CA MET A 20 3.00 -20.97 -1.87
C MET A 20 4.26 -20.34 -1.39
N SER A 21 4.69 -19.38 -2.15
CA SER A 21 5.53 -18.30 -1.68
C SER A 21 4.97 -17.58 -0.43
N MET A 22 3.87 -18.05 0.09
CA MET A 22 3.45 -17.87 1.47
C MET A 22 4.24 -18.86 2.32
N THR A 23 5.45 -18.55 2.43
CA THR A 23 6.43 -18.94 3.41
C THR A 23 5.94 -18.75 4.86
N ALA A 24 4.65 -18.79 5.06
CA ALA A 24 4.01 -18.74 6.35
C ALA A 24 3.80 -20.13 6.96
N PHE A 25 4.11 -21.18 6.20
CA PHE A 25 3.91 -22.56 6.62
C PHE A 25 5.24 -23.30 6.65
N ALA A 26 6.23 -22.67 7.18
CA ALA A 26 7.40 -23.41 7.57
C ALA A 26 7.19 -23.85 9.01
N THR A 27 7.26 -25.15 9.25
CA THR A 27 7.90 -25.68 10.43
C THR A 27 9.25 -24.94 10.56
N GLN A 28 9.23 -23.75 11.09
CA GLN A 28 10.46 -23.05 11.36
C GLN A 28 10.78 -23.19 12.83
N SER A 29 11.66 -24.11 13.11
CA SER A 29 12.68 -23.92 14.11
C SER A 29 13.17 -22.48 14.02
N ALA A 30 13.28 -21.81 15.14
CA ALA A 30 13.61 -20.40 15.31
C ALA A 30 14.94 -19.99 14.68
N THR A 31 15.05 -20.12 13.36
CA THR A 31 16.18 -19.59 12.60
C THR A 31 15.71 -18.29 11.96
N GLU A 32 16.33 -17.21 12.32
CA GLU A 32 16.08 -15.88 11.81
C GLU A 32 15.87 -15.88 10.31
N VAL A 33 14.67 -15.51 9.88
CA VAL A 33 14.44 -15.20 8.49
C VAL A 33 14.59 -13.71 8.30
N ASN A 34 15.75 -13.35 7.86
CA ASN A 34 16.06 -12.02 7.37
C ASN A 34 15.16 -11.67 6.19
N ASN A 35 14.05 -11.04 6.46
CA ASN A 35 13.31 -10.31 5.45
C ASN A 35 13.58 -8.83 5.69
N SER A 36 14.48 -8.28 4.89
CA SER A 36 15.17 -7.01 5.09
C SER A 36 14.30 -5.77 5.03
N ASN A 37 12.99 -5.87 4.79
CA ASN A 37 12.15 -4.72 4.48
C ASN A 37 11.01 -4.43 5.46
N VAL A 38 10.76 -5.27 6.47
CA VAL A 38 9.71 -5.01 7.45
C VAL A 38 10.26 -5.15 8.86
N ASN A 39 10.21 -4.06 9.63
CA ASN A 39 10.63 -4.08 11.03
C ASN A 39 9.52 -4.67 11.91
N ILE A 40 9.43 -6.00 11.95
CA ILE A 40 8.42 -6.72 12.76
C ILE A 40 8.62 -6.55 14.27
N LYS A 41 9.76 -6.05 14.72
CA LYS A 41 10.07 -5.90 16.16
C LYS A 41 9.05 -5.04 16.90
N ASN A 42 8.38 -4.15 16.18
CA ASN A 42 7.37 -3.26 16.74
C ASN A 42 5.94 -3.75 16.50
N HIS A 43 5.75 -4.87 15.79
CA HIS A 43 4.44 -5.45 15.58
C HIS A 43 4.03 -6.34 16.74
N THR A 44 2.78 -6.20 17.15
CA THR A 44 2.15 -7.06 18.16
C THR A 44 1.22 -8.03 17.47
N PHE A 45 1.41 -9.30 17.72
CA PHE A 45 0.63 -10.37 17.13
C PHE A 45 -0.18 -11.08 18.20
N ALA A 46 -1.39 -11.51 17.82
CA ALA A 46 -2.23 -12.39 18.59
C ALA A 46 -2.39 -13.72 17.85
N ALA A 47 -2.19 -14.83 18.54
CA ALA A 47 -2.37 -16.17 18.02
C ALA A 47 -3.65 -16.78 18.60
N TYR A 48 -4.57 -17.17 17.74
CA TYR A 48 -5.85 -17.80 18.08
C TYR A 48 -5.86 -19.23 17.60
N GLN A 49 -5.98 -20.20 18.54
CA GLN A 49 -6.05 -21.61 18.17
C GLN A 49 -7.38 -21.91 17.45
N ILE A 50 -7.30 -22.27 16.17
CA ILE A 50 -8.47 -22.62 15.35
C ILE A 50 -8.83 -24.10 15.52
N PHE A 51 -7.82 -24.96 15.38
CA PHE A 51 -7.98 -26.39 15.55
C PHE A 51 -7.00 -26.92 16.56
N LYS A 52 -7.44 -27.86 17.36
CA LYS A 52 -6.63 -28.67 18.25
C LYS A 52 -6.96 -30.15 18.09
N GLY A 53 -6.08 -31.00 18.57
CA GLY A 53 -6.25 -32.47 18.52
C GLY A 53 -5.00 -33.14 19.06
N ASP A 54 -4.89 -34.42 18.79
CA ASP A 54 -3.74 -35.25 19.18
C ASP A 54 -2.66 -35.09 18.10
N TYR A 55 -1.54 -34.49 18.44
CA TYR A 55 -0.42 -34.32 17.51
C TYR A 55 0.59 -35.47 17.64
N HIS A 56 0.78 -36.20 16.58
CA HIS A 56 1.72 -37.32 16.54
C HIS A 56 2.29 -37.53 15.13
N ASN A 57 3.62 -37.66 15.03
CA ASN A 57 4.31 -37.87 13.76
C ASN A 57 3.94 -36.83 12.69
N GLU A 58 4.06 -35.58 13.05
CA GLU A 58 3.76 -34.42 12.15
C GLU A 58 2.31 -34.40 11.63
N THR A 59 1.39 -34.96 12.40
CA THR A 59 -0.01 -35.08 12.02
C THR A 59 -0.94 -34.78 13.20
N LEU A 60 -1.91 -33.89 13.00
CA LEU A 60 -2.98 -33.63 13.94
C LEU A 60 -4.14 -34.59 13.68
N SER A 61 -4.53 -35.40 14.67
CA SER A 61 -5.65 -36.31 14.64
C SER A 61 -6.71 -35.95 15.66
N ASN A 62 -7.91 -36.51 15.58
CA ASN A 62 -9.03 -36.17 16.47
C ASN A 62 -9.30 -34.68 16.52
N VAL A 63 -9.32 -34.04 15.33
CA VAL A 63 -9.41 -32.58 15.19
C VAL A 63 -10.73 -32.06 15.70
N ILE A 64 -10.67 -31.14 16.63
CA ILE A 64 -11.80 -30.38 17.17
C ILE A 64 -11.50 -28.88 17.10
N TRP A 65 -12.51 -28.05 17.30
CA TRP A 65 -12.31 -26.61 17.40
C TRP A 65 -11.36 -26.26 18.54
N GLY A 66 -10.46 -25.34 18.28
CA GLY A 66 -9.56 -24.74 19.27
C GLY A 66 -10.27 -23.74 20.16
N THR A 67 -9.53 -23.21 21.12
CA THR A 67 -10.07 -22.25 22.11
C THR A 67 -10.09 -20.80 21.62
N GLY A 68 -9.46 -20.52 20.47
CA GLY A 68 -9.34 -19.17 19.92
C GLY A 68 -10.52 -18.74 19.04
N VAL A 69 -11.40 -19.66 18.68
CA VAL A 69 -12.57 -19.38 17.83
C VAL A 69 -13.82 -20.08 18.36
N ASN A 70 -14.99 -19.51 18.11
CA ASN A 70 -16.24 -20.27 18.16
C ASN A 70 -16.34 -21.16 16.94
N GLY A 71 -16.79 -22.39 17.11
CA GLY A 71 -17.07 -23.26 15.97
C GLY A 71 -18.05 -22.61 15.00
N PHE A 72 -17.76 -22.67 13.72
CA PHE A 72 -18.55 -22.04 12.66
C PHE A 72 -18.76 -23.00 11.48
N LYS A 73 -19.69 -22.64 10.61
CA LYS A 73 -19.96 -23.42 9.39
C LYS A 73 -19.09 -22.92 8.27
N TYR A 74 -18.31 -23.81 7.66
CA TYR A 74 -17.50 -23.54 6.49
C TYR A 74 -17.69 -24.62 5.44
N ASP A 75 -17.89 -24.24 4.18
CA ASP A 75 -18.08 -25.16 3.06
C ASP A 75 -19.07 -26.31 3.36
N GLY A 76 -20.22 -25.95 3.93
CA GLY A 76 -21.34 -26.84 4.16
C GLY A 76 -21.31 -27.64 5.46
N THR A 77 -20.24 -27.67 6.23
CA THR A 77 -20.09 -28.40 7.48
C THR A 77 -19.67 -27.48 8.64
N SER A 78 -19.98 -27.89 9.88
CA SER A 78 -19.45 -27.30 11.10
C SER A 78 -18.56 -28.27 11.90
N ASP A 79 -18.30 -29.43 11.37
CA ASP A 79 -17.36 -30.38 11.94
C ASP A 79 -15.91 -29.91 11.68
N ALA A 80 -15.15 -29.71 12.74
CA ALA A 80 -13.78 -29.22 12.66
C ALA A 80 -12.87 -30.18 11.87
N GLY A 81 -13.04 -31.47 12.07
CA GLY A 81 -12.26 -32.50 11.37
C GLY A 81 -12.55 -32.56 9.87
N GLU A 82 -13.83 -32.37 9.48
CA GLU A 82 -14.20 -32.31 8.06
C GLU A 82 -13.70 -31.05 7.40
N ILE A 83 -13.83 -29.90 8.08
CA ILE A 83 -13.29 -28.62 7.57
C ILE A 83 -11.79 -28.73 7.39
N ALA A 84 -11.12 -29.21 8.39
CA ALA A 84 -9.69 -29.39 8.37
C ALA A 84 -9.25 -30.32 7.21
N LYS A 85 -9.97 -31.38 6.90
CA LYS A 85 -9.72 -32.25 5.72
C LYS A 85 -9.89 -31.51 4.40
N LYS A 86 -10.92 -30.65 4.29
CA LYS A 86 -11.15 -29.86 3.09
C LYS A 86 -10.06 -28.80 2.86
N LEU A 87 -9.44 -28.32 3.93
CA LEU A 87 -8.35 -27.36 3.86
C LEU A 87 -6.99 -28.00 3.55
N ALA A 88 -6.89 -29.33 3.62
CA ALA A 88 -5.66 -30.04 3.31
C ALA A 88 -5.29 -29.87 1.83
N GLY A 89 -4.12 -29.27 1.55
CA GLY A 89 -3.60 -29.09 0.19
C GLY A 89 -4.31 -28.04 -0.66
N VAL A 90 -5.13 -27.15 -0.04
CA VAL A 90 -5.75 -26.04 -0.77
C VAL A 90 -4.73 -25.00 -1.23
N ASN A 91 -5.13 -24.18 -2.21
CA ASN A 91 -4.32 -23.07 -2.69
C ASN A 91 -4.40 -21.85 -1.73
N ALA A 92 -3.60 -20.78 -2.02
CA ALA A 92 -3.54 -19.55 -1.22
C ALA A 92 -4.87 -18.85 -1.07
N GLU A 93 -5.57 -18.78 -2.16
CA GLU A 93 -6.84 -18.07 -2.22
C GLU A 93 -7.85 -18.72 -1.25
N THR A 94 -7.98 -20.05 -1.31
CA THR A 94 -8.85 -20.80 -0.40
C THR A 94 -8.40 -20.69 1.06
N ALA A 95 -7.09 -20.75 1.31
CA ALA A 95 -6.56 -20.60 2.66
C ALA A 95 -6.81 -19.18 3.21
N ASN A 96 -6.64 -18.15 2.40
CA ASN A 96 -6.94 -16.78 2.78
C ASN A 96 -8.44 -16.59 3.03
N ALA A 97 -9.30 -17.13 2.18
CA ALA A 97 -10.74 -17.10 2.39
C ALA A 97 -11.14 -17.73 3.72
N PHE A 98 -10.57 -18.90 4.04
CA PHE A 98 -10.78 -19.53 5.34
C PHE A 98 -10.24 -18.68 6.50
N ALA A 99 -9.04 -18.13 6.39
CA ALA A 99 -8.47 -17.26 7.43
C ALA A 99 -9.35 -16.05 7.72
N LYS A 100 -9.88 -15.39 6.68
CA LYS A 100 -10.83 -14.28 6.81
C LYS A 100 -12.13 -14.69 7.46
N GLU A 101 -12.65 -15.87 7.13
CA GLU A 101 -13.86 -16.38 7.77
C GLU A 101 -13.60 -16.72 9.24
N ALA A 102 -12.51 -17.43 9.56
CA ALA A 102 -12.12 -17.73 10.93
C ALA A 102 -11.94 -16.45 11.79
N ALA A 103 -11.41 -15.40 11.20
CA ALA A 103 -11.22 -14.12 11.88
C ALA A 103 -12.54 -13.50 12.38
N LYS A 104 -13.66 -13.73 11.70
CA LYS A 104 -15.00 -13.25 12.12
C LYS A 104 -15.53 -14.01 13.35
N HIS A 105 -14.97 -15.18 13.63
CA HIS A 105 -15.40 -16.06 14.71
C HIS A 105 -14.40 -16.14 15.87
N ILE A 106 -13.44 -15.22 15.89
CA ILE A 106 -12.47 -15.10 16.99
C ILE A 106 -13.23 -14.85 18.29
N THR A 107 -12.92 -15.66 19.28
CA THR A 107 -13.43 -15.53 20.65
C THR A 107 -12.38 -16.05 21.62
N GLY A 108 -12.46 -15.58 22.88
CA GLY A 108 -11.63 -16.15 23.94
C GLY A 108 -10.18 -15.69 23.95
N THR A 109 -9.33 -16.54 24.50
CA THR A 109 -7.95 -16.22 24.81
C THR A 109 -7.05 -16.36 23.59
N SER A 110 -6.27 -15.31 23.35
CA SER A 110 -5.13 -15.37 22.42
C SER A 110 -3.81 -15.37 23.20
N THR A 111 -2.80 -15.94 22.58
CA THR A 111 -1.41 -15.69 23.01
C THR A 111 -0.91 -14.46 22.29
N ILE A 112 -0.39 -13.47 23.03
CA ILE A 112 0.08 -12.20 22.46
C ILE A 112 1.59 -12.12 22.59
N GLY A 113 2.23 -11.57 21.56
CA GLY A 113 3.67 -11.31 21.58
C GLY A 113 4.07 -10.19 20.62
N THR A 114 5.08 -9.41 21.00
CA THR A 114 5.65 -8.36 20.17
C THR A 114 6.92 -8.86 19.49
N GLY A 115 6.95 -8.73 18.17
CA GLY A 115 8.01 -9.27 17.32
C GLY A 115 8.04 -10.80 17.21
N SER A 116 7.57 -11.52 18.21
CA SER A 116 7.44 -12.98 18.22
C SER A 116 6.37 -13.42 19.21
N ILE A 117 5.84 -14.63 19.01
CA ILE A 117 4.85 -15.23 19.90
C ILE A 117 5.38 -16.59 20.38
N THR A 118 5.22 -16.91 21.67
CA THR A 118 5.47 -18.25 22.18
C THR A 118 4.14 -18.98 22.34
N ILE A 119 3.91 -20.00 21.56
CA ILE A 119 2.67 -20.80 21.55
C ILE A 119 2.83 -22.01 22.47
N GLN A 120 1.90 -22.17 23.40
CA GLN A 120 1.99 -23.13 24.49
C GLN A 120 1.60 -24.56 24.11
N GLU A 121 0.77 -24.71 23.08
CA GLU A 121 0.20 -26.01 22.68
C GLU A 121 0.33 -26.22 21.18
N ALA A 122 0.49 -27.48 20.75
CA ALA A 122 0.43 -27.80 19.33
C ALA A 122 -0.99 -27.61 18.78
N GLY A 123 -1.09 -27.34 17.47
CA GLY A 123 -2.36 -27.11 16.80
C GLY A 123 -2.27 -26.15 15.63
N TYR A 124 -3.42 -25.74 15.13
CA TYR A 124 -3.52 -24.74 14.06
C TYR A 124 -3.98 -23.40 14.60
N TYR A 125 -3.27 -22.37 14.21
CA TYR A 125 -3.46 -21.04 14.71
C TYR A 125 -3.71 -20.03 13.60
N LEU A 126 -4.59 -19.09 13.88
CA LEU A 126 -4.70 -17.85 13.13
C LEU A 126 -3.86 -16.79 13.84
N ILE A 127 -2.86 -16.28 13.15
CA ILE A 127 -2.03 -15.19 13.62
C ILE A 127 -2.59 -13.89 13.05
N VAL A 128 -2.92 -12.97 13.94
CA VAL A 128 -3.47 -11.66 13.62
C VAL A 128 -2.50 -10.58 14.08
N ASP A 129 -2.18 -9.66 13.21
CA ASP A 129 -1.43 -8.46 13.57
C ASP A 129 -2.38 -7.48 14.29
N THR A 130 -2.12 -7.25 15.56
CA THR A 130 -2.91 -6.36 16.43
C THR A 130 -2.19 -5.06 16.74
N THR A 131 -1.14 -4.76 15.99
CA THR A 131 -0.36 -3.53 16.15
C THR A 131 -1.27 -2.31 16.06
N SER A 132 -1.05 -1.33 16.91
CA SER A 132 -1.72 -0.04 16.75
C SER A 132 -1.25 0.60 15.45
N LEU A 133 -2.18 0.84 14.54
CA LEU A 133 -1.90 1.43 13.22
C LEU A 133 -1.85 2.96 13.26
N VAL A 134 -2.13 3.54 14.44
CA VAL A 134 -2.23 4.98 14.62
C VAL A 134 -1.35 5.42 15.79
N ASP A 135 -0.51 6.40 15.56
CA ASP A 135 0.18 7.12 16.63
C ASP A 135 -0.77 8.17 17.22
N ASN A 136 -1.19 7.93 18.45
CA ASN A 136 -2.07 8.81 19.21
C ASN A 136 -1.30 9.74 20.17
N THR A 137 0.00 9.94 20.00
CA THR A 137 0.78 10.88 20.81
C THR A 137 0.28 12.33 20.68
N ASP A 138 -0.31 12.67 19.52
CA ASP A 138 -1.14 13.86 19.33
C ASP A 138 -2.57 13.44 18.96
N PRO A 139 -3.51 13.36 19.94
CA PRO A 139 -4.89 12.95 19.66
C PRO A 139 -5.65 13.86 18.69
N LYS A 140 -5.18 15.10 18.47
CA LYS A 140 -5.77 16.04 17.51
C LYS A 140 -5.29 15.82 16.08
N ASN A 141 -4.18 15.11 15.94
CA ASN A 141 -3.56 14.83 14.64
C ASN A 141 -2.95 13.42 14.65
N PRO A 142 -3.77 12.36 14.72
CA PRO A 142 -3.29 10.99 14.73
C PRO A 142 -2.60 10.67 13.41
N LYS A 143 -1.41 10.06 13.49
CA LYS A 143 -0.63 9.68 12.30
C LYS A 143 -0.60 8.18 12.15
N PRO A 144 -0.73 7.64 10.92
CA PRO A 144 -0.48 6.22 10.66
C PRO A 144 0.98 5.87 10.97
N VAL A 145 1.20 4.77 11.69
CA VAL A 145 2.56 4.36 12.10
C VAL A 145 3.03 3.13 11.33
N TYR A 146 2.17 2.15 11.20
CA TYR A 146 2.50 0.86 10.61
C TYR A 146 1.35 0.36 9.73
N ASP A 147 1.68 -0.51 8.77
CA ASP A 147 0.67 -1.29 8.07
C ASP A 147 0.50 -2.63 8.75
N ALA A 148 -0.73 -3.10 8.89
CA ALA A 148 -0.99 -4.44 9.41
C ALA A 148 -0.53 -5.51 8.41
N SER A 149 -0.03 -6.60 8.95
CA SER A 149 0.25 -7.77 8.14
C SER A 149 -1.02 -8.57 7.85
N ASN A 150 -0.94 -9.39 6.80
CA ASN A 150 -2.00 -10.33 6.46
C ASN A 150 -2.28 -11.33 7.59
N LEU A 151 -3.51 -11.83 7.65
CA LEU A 151 -3.85 -13.01 8.42
C LEU A 151 -2.96 -14.20 8.00
N THR A 152 -2.41 -14.90 8.98
CA THR A 152 -1.53 -16.03 8.74
C THR A 152 -2.09 -17.27 9.43
N LEU A 153 -2.31 -18.35 8.68
CA LEU A 153 -2.56 -19.66 9.26
C LEU A 153 -1.23 -20.34 9.55
N LEU A 154 -1.08 -20.88 10.74
CA LEU A 154 0.16 -21.50 11.18
C LEU A 154 -0.10 -22.85 11.84
N GLU A 155 0.66 -23.84 11.45
CA GLU A 155 0.77 -25.11 12.18
C GLU A 155 1.86 -24.99 13.22
N VAL A 156 1.54 -25.33 14.46
CA VAL A 156 2.47 -25.42 15.59
C VAL A 156 2.56 -26.87 16.01
N THR A 157 3.74 -27.45 15.89
CA THR A 157 3.96 -28.90 16.05
C THR A 157 4.41 -29.28 17.44
N ALA A 158 4.85 -28.33 18.23
CA ALA A 158 5.34 -28.55 19.58
C ALA A 158 4.87 -27.48 20.56
N ALA A 159 4.75 -27.87 21.82
CA ALA A 159 4.47 -26.92 22.89
C ALA A 159 5.67 -25.98 23.12
N ASN A 160 5.35 -24.76 23.53
CA ASN A 160 6.34 -23.70 23.83
C ASN A 160 7.20 -23.29 22.61
N GLU A 161 6.67 -23.46 21.42
CA GLU A 161 7.34 -23.05 20.19
C GLU A 161 7.30 -21.50 20.04
N LYS A 162 8.47 -20.92 19.81
CA LYS A 162 8.60 -19.49 19.53
C LYS A 162 8.46 -19.24 18.05
N ILE A 163 7.44 -18.50 17.70
CA ILE A 163 7.10 -18.15 16.32
C ILE A 163 7.44 -16.70 16.06
N THR A 164 8.10 -16.45 14.94
CA THR A 164 8.30 -15.11 14.38
C THR A 164 7.47 -15.00 13.10
N PRO A 165 6.30 -14.34 13.13
CA PRO A 165 5.46 -14.22 11.95
C PRO A 165 6.21 -13.51 10.82
N ARG A 166 6.03 -13.99 9.61
CA ARG A 166 6.50 -13.31 8.41
C ARG A 166 5.46 -12.32 7.96
N VAL A 167 5.80 -11.05 8.05
CA VAL A 167 4.94 -9.97 7.58
C VAL A 167 5.22 -9.73 6.11
N LYS A 168 4.21 -9.86 5.27
CA LYS A 168 4.24 -9.37 3.90
C LYS A 168 3.37 -8.12 3.84
N THR A 169 4.01 -6.99 3.75
CA THR A 169 3.35 -5.74 3.40
C THR A 169 3.88 -5.32 2.04
N ASP A 170 2.99 -5.10 1.09
CA ASP A 170 3.32 -4.45 -0.16
C ASP A 170 2.67 -3.07 -0.12
N LYS A 171 3.52 -2.04 -0.17
CA LYS A 171 3.09 -0.65 -0.05
C LYS A 171 3.14 0.02 -1.40
N PRO A 172 2.18 0.88 -1.72
CA PRO A 172 2.33 1.74 -2.86
C PRO A 172 3.46 2.75 -2.63
N SER A 173 3.98 3.27 -3.71
CA SER A 173 4.85 4.43 -3.73
C SER A 173 4.27 5.48 -4.65
N VAL A 174 4.68 6.73 -4.47
CA VAL A 174 4.31 7.82 -5.36
C VAL A 174 5.56 8.59 -5.76
N GLU A 175 5.60 9.00 -7.01
CA GLU A 175 6.58 9.93 -7.56
C GLU A 175 5.84 11.07 -8.22
N LYS A 176 6.42 12.26 -8.15
CA LYS A 176 5.91 13.44 -8.84
C LYS A 176 6.95 13.96 -9.82
N LYS A 177 6.49 14.34 -10.99
CA LYS A 177 7.35 14.90 -12.02
C LYS A 177 6.72 16.14 -12.64
N VAL A 178 7.55 17.06 -13.09
CA VAL A 178 7.20 18.27 -13.81
C VAL A 178 7.81 18.22 -15.21
N ALA A 179 7.03 18.59 -16.21
CA ALA A 179 7.52 18.68 -17.59
C ALA A 179 8.60 19.73 -17.72
N GLU A 180 9.65 19.43 -18.50
CA GLU A 180 10.66 20.39 -18.86
C GLU A 180 10.08 21.44 -19.82
N ASN A 181 10.50 22.69 -19.65
CA ASN A 181 10.10 23.78 -20.54
C ASN A 181 10.86 23.71 -21.88
N THR A 182 10.34 22.93 -22.82
CA THR A 182 10.97 22.74 -24.13
C THR A 182 10.93 23.98 -25.01
N LYS A 183 10.09 24.97 -24.68
CA LYS A 183 9.93 26.22 -25.45
C LYS A 183 11.24 27.01 -25.54
N TYR A 184 12.08 26.92 -24.53
CA TYR A 184 13.35 27.66 -24.45
C TYR A 184 14.59 26.76 -24.51
N ASN A 185 14.42 25.45 -24.49
CA ASN A 185 15.52 24.50 -24.51
C ASN A 185 15.80 24.02 -25.94
N GLN A 186 16.43 24.87 -26.75
CA GLN A 186 16.76 24.54 -28.15
C GLN A 186 17.96 23.58 -28.29
N ASN A 187 18.66 23.24 -27.22
CA ASN A 187 19.91 22.48 -27.26
C ASN A 187 19.89 21.19 -26.44
N GLY A 188 18.75 20.70 -25.99
CA GLY A 188 18.62 19.38 -25.36
C GLY A 188 19.48 19.20 -24.11
N GLY A 189 19.45 20.15 -23.16
CA GLY A 189 20.38 20.17 -22.04
C GLY A 189 19.88 19.66 -20.69
N TYR A 190 18.63 19.37 -20.53
CA TYR A 190 18.05 18.73 -19.34
C TYR A 190 17.17 17.57 -19.78
N GLY A 191 17.16 16.48 -19.00
CA GLY A 191 16.52 15.22 -19.32
C GLY A 191 15.16 15.33 -20.03
N ASP A 192 14.94 14.41 -20.91
CA ASP A 192 14.02 14.50 -22.06
C ASP A 192 12.56 14.55 -21.73
N THR A 193 12.00 15.17 -20.77
CA THR A 193 10.58 15.47 -20.68
C THR A 193 10.07 15.78 -19.25
N TYR A 194 10.38 14.95 -18.23
CA TYR A 194 9.84 15.12 -16.87
C TYR A 194 10.94 15.00 -15.82
N ASN A 195 11.06 16.01 -14.96
CA ASN A 195 12.10 16.18 -13.97
C ASN A 195 11.53 16.50 -12.57
N ASP A 196 12.39 16.67 -11.59
CA ASP A 196 12.00 17.14 -10.25
C ASP A 196 11.97 18.65 -10.15
N VAL A 197 12.53 19.34 -11.14
CA VAL A 197 12.57 20.80 -11.25
C VAL A 197 12.41 21.22 -12.70
N ALA A 198 11.76 22.37 -12.92
CA ALA A 198 11.68 23.02 -14.22
C ALA A 198 11.59 24.55 -14.06
N ASP A 199 11.92 25.30 -15.09
CA ASP A 199 11.76 26.74 -15.11
C ASP A 199 10.75 27.20 -16.17
N TYR A 200 9.90 28.16 -15.76
CA TYR A 200 8.82 28.67 -16.58
C TYR A 200 8.64 30.17 -16.39
N ASN A 201 8.04 30.83 -17.39
CA ASN A 201 7.62 32.20 -17.23
C ASN A 201 6.24 32.31 -16.58
N MET A 202 5.97 33.45 -15.93
CA MET A 202 4.62 33.75 -15.45
C MET A 202 3.61 33.70 -16.60
N GLY A 203 2.48 33.03 -16.37
CA GLY A 203 1.42 32.78 -17.35
C GLY A 203 1.61 31.55 -18.18
N ASP A 204 2.75 30.86 -18.09
CA ASP A 204 2.95 29.58 -18.78
C ASP A 204 2.17 28.47 -18.08
N SER A 205 1.71 27.51 -18.87
CA SER A 205 1.11 26.25 -18.40
C SER A 205 2.20 25.25 -18.13
N VAL A 206 2.19 24.69 -16.94
CA VAL A 206 3.17 23.73 -16.43
C VAL A 206 2.49 22.39 -16.26
N ASN A 207 2.96 21.36 -16.94
CA ASN A 207 2.37 20.01 -16.85
C ASN A 207 3.06 19.18 -15.76
N PHE A 208 2.25 18.38 -15.03
CA PHE A 208 2.68 17.54 -13.93
C PHE A 208 2.17 16.12 -14.09
N HIS A 209 2.99 15.14 -13.73
CA HIS A 209 2.59 13.76 -13.54
C HIS A 209 2.71 13.33 -12.08
N LEU A 210 1.65 12.71 -11.55
CA LEU A 210 1.68 11.97 -10.30
C LEU A 210 1.69 10.49 -10.67
N ILE A 211 2.70 9.76 -10.25
CA ILE A 211 2.95 8.38 -10.67
C ILE A 211 2.85 7.49 -9.45
N GLY A 212 1.76 6.79 -9.30
CA GLY A 212 1.49 5.92 -8.18
C GLY A 212 1.65 4.44 -8.52
N ALA A 213 2.54 3.73 -7.82
CA ALA A 213 2.71 2.29 -8.01
C ALA A 213 1.55 1.50 -7.43
N VAL A 214 1.03 0.53 -8.16
CA VAL A 214 -0.04 -0.36 -7.73
C VAL A 214 0.56 -1.52 -6.91
N PRO A 215 0.19 -1.65 -5.61
CA PRO A 215 0.69 -2.71 -4.76
C PRO A 215 -0.06 -4.04 -4.96
N ASP A 216 0.40 -5.09 -4.27
CA ASP A 216 -0.36 -6.33 -4.16
C ASP A 216 -1.59 -6.14 -3.26
N MET A 217 -2.76 -6.14 -3.84
CA MET A 217 -4.04 -5.97 -3.15
C MET A 217 -4.79 -7.29 -2.92
N GLY A 218 -4.15 -8.45 -3.18
CA GLY A 218 -4.82 -9.76 -3.16
C GLY A 218 -5.45 -10.12 -1.81
N ASN A 219 -4.94 -9.57 -0.72
CA ASN A 219 -5.45 -9.84 0.63
C ASN A 219 -6.50 -8.82 1.11
N TYR A 220 -6.76 -7.78 0.36
CA TYR A 220 -7.76 -6.77 0.67
C TYR A 220 -9.09 -7.11 -0.01
N ASP A 221 -10.22 -6.90 0.70
CA ASP A 221 -11.54 -6.98 0.09
C ASP A 221 -11.81 -5.77 -0.81
N THR A 222 -11.48 -4.58 -0.32
CA THR A 222 -11.48 -3.30 -1.04
C THR A 222 -10.18 -2.55 -0.77
N TYR A 223 -9.74 -1.71 -1.67
CA TYR A 223 -8.48 -1.00 -1.53
C TYR A 223 -8.65 0.49 -1.85
N LYS A 224 -8.68 1.33 -0.82
CA LYS A 224 -8.64 2.79 -0.98
C LYS A 224 -7.28 3.20 -1.53
N TYR A 225 -7.29 4.12 -2.52
CA TYR A 225 -6.08 4.66 -3.11
C TYR A 225 -6.35 6.10 -3.54
N GLU A 226 -5.66 7.05 -2.92
CA GLU A 226 -5.95 8.47 -3.08
C GLU A 226 -4.66 9.26 -3.20
N PHE A 227 -4.54 10.01 -4.29
CA PHE A 227 -3.51 11.03 -4.43
C PHE A 227 -3.99 12.28 -3.71
N GLU A 228 -3.19 12.79 -2.78
CA GLU A 228 -3.35 14.08 -2.13
C GLU A 228 -2.24 15.00 -2.63
N ASP A 229 -2.57 15.88 -3.55
CA ASP A 229 -1.64 16.79 -4.17
C ASP A 229 -1.84 18.23 -3.67
N THR A 230 -0.75 18.97 -3.45
CA THR A 230 -0.78 20.33 -2.91
C THR A 230 0.13 21.25 -3.71
N LEU A 231 -0.48 22.24 -4.35
CA LEU A 231 0.18 23.26 -5.13
C LEU A 231 0.36 24.51 -4.28
N SER A 232 1.55 25.13 -4.32
CA SER A 232 1.78 26.45 -3.71
C SER A 232 0.97 27.54 -4.42
N ALA A 233 0.77 28.67 -3.73
CA ALA A 233 -0.03 29.81 -4.22
C ALA A 233 0.35 30.31 -5.62
N GLY A 234 1.61 30.16 -6.00
CA GLY A 234 2.12 30.54 -7.33
C GLY A 234 1.65 29.65 -8.48
N LEU A 235 0.95 28.56 -8.20
CA LEU A 235 0.45 27.60 -9.19
C LEU A 235 -1.08 27.55 -9.14
N THR A 236 -1.74 28.08 -10.15
CA THR A 236 -3.21 27.98 -10.29
C THR A 236 -3.58 26.59 -10.73
N ALA A 237 -4.33 25.89 -9.89
CA ALA A 237 -4.79 24.53 -10.18
C ALA A 237 -5.76 24.48 -11.38
N PRO A 238 -5.84 23.34 -12.11
CA PRO A 238 -6.79 23.13 -13.20
C PRO A 238 -8.24 23.03 -12.70
N ALA A 239 -9.18 23.00 -13.63
CA ALA A 239 -10.51 22.49 -13.34
C ALA A 239 -10.49 20.96 -13.15
N GLU A 240 -11.44 20.43 -12.38
CA GLU A 240 -11.54 18.97 -12.15
C GLU A 240 -11.60 18.16 -13.45
N SER A 241 -12.30 18.68 -14.48
CA SER A 241 -12.42 18.05 -15.79
C SER A 241 -11.12 17.95 -16.59
N ASP A 242 -10.14 18.76 -16.23
CA ASP A 242 -8.84 18.84 -16.92
C ASP A 242 -7.78 17.95 -16.28
N VAL A 243 -8.13 17.29 -15.20
CA VAL A 243 -7.29 16.26 -14.55
C VAL A 243 -7.59 14.92 -15.20
N LYS A 244 -6.59 14.31 -15.84
CA LYS A 244 -6.70 13.01 -16.52
C LYS A 244 -6.01 11.93 -15.71
N VAL A 245 -6.55 10.72 -15.78
CA VAL A 245 -6.03 9.56 -15.02
C VAL A 245 -5.84 8.40 -15.98
N TYR A 246 -4.69 7.76 -15.88
CA TYR A 246 -4.30 6.66 -16.78
C TYR A 246 -3.84 5.44 -15.99
N LEU A 247 -4.11 4.26 -16.55
CA LEU A 247 -3.50 3.00 -16.12
C LEU A 247 -2.35 2.68 -17.09
N SER A 248 -1.13 2.65 -16.58
CA SER A 248 0.09 2.40 -17.34
C SER A 248 0.83 1.13 -16.88
N ASN A 249 1.63 0.57 -17.78
CA ASN A 249 2.51 -0.56 -17.49
C ASN A 249 3.86 -0.12 -16.91
N ASP A 250 4.22 1.14 -17.04
CA ASP A 250 5.45 1.72 -16.51
C ASP A 250 5.22 3.16 -16.00
N LYS A 251 6.29 3.88 -15.69
CA LYS A 251 6.24 5.23 -15.12
C LYS A 251 6.14 6.34 -16.17
N ILE A 252 6.11 5.99 -17.44
CA ILE A 252 6.09 6.94 -18.55
C ILE A 252 4.68 6.95 -19.13
N LEU A 253 4.06 8.11 -19.20
CA LEU A 253 2.75 8.23 -19.82
C LEU A 253 2.90 8.27 -21.35
N GLU A 254 2.34 7.25 -22.02
CA GLU A 254 2.23 7.18 -23.47
C GLU A 254 0.79 7.38 -23.91
N THR A 255 0.48 8.56 -24.44
CA THR A 255 -0.87 8.86 -24.97
C THR A 255 -0.99 8.63 -26.47
N THR A 256 0.14 8.50 -27.16
CA THR A 256 0.21 8.29 -28.62
C THR A 256 1.33 7.30 -28.94
N GLY A 257 1.16 6.47 -29.95
CA GLY A 257 2.18 5.51 -30.35
C GLY A 257 1.68 4.06 -30.35
N GLY A 258 2.60 3.11 -30.21
CA GLY A 258 2.31 1.69 -30.47
C GLY A 258 1.30 1.02 -29.54
N THR A 259 1.34 1.32 -28.25
CA THR A 259 0.38 0.80 -27.24
C THR A 259 0.15 1.90 -26.21
N PRO A 260 -0.77 2.83 -26.47
CA PRO A 260 -1.05 3.92 -25.55
C PRO A 260 -1.61 3.40 -24.23
N ASP A 261 -1.33 4.13 -23.16
CA ASP A 261 -1.88 3.88 -21.84
C ASP A 261 -3.41 4.06 -21.84
N THR A 262 -4.07 3.36 -20.91
CA THR A 262 -5.53 3.39 -20.84
C THR A 262 -6.00 4.58 -20.02
N GLU A 263 -6.67 5.56 -20.67
CA GLU A 263 -7.35 6.63 -19.95
C GLU A 263 -8.54 6.06 -19.18
N LEU A 264 -8.59 6.32 -17.88
CA LEU A 264 -9.69 5.92 -16.99
C LEU A 264 -10.76 7.00 -16.99
N ASN A 265 -12.03 6.57 -17.14
CA ASN A 265 -13.18 7.49 -17.16
C ASN A 265 -14.19 7.20 -16.04
N ALA A 266 -13.88 6.24 -15.18
CA ALA A 266 -14.74 5.79 -14.07
C ALA A 266 -13.91 5.27 -12.89
N ASP A 267 -14.59 4.89 -11.82
CA ASP A 267 -14.04 4.27 -10.61
C ASP A 267 -13.18 5.20 -9.72
N PHE A 268 -13.12 6.48 -10.04
CA PHE A 268 -12.44 7.50 -9.23
C PHE A 268 -13.23 8.80 -9.19
N THR A 269 -12.87 9.66 -8.25
CA THR A 269 -13.37 11.04 -8.15
C THR A 269 -12.19 12.01 -8.14
N VAL A 270 -12.39 13.17 -8.74
CA VAL A 270 -11.45 14.30 -8.68
C VAL A 270 -12.10 15.42 -7.88
N SER A 271 -11.35 16.03 -6.99
CA SER A 271 -11.75 17.27 -6.35
C SER A 271 -10.61 18.27 -6.34
N VAL A 272 -10.93 19.53 -6.63
CA VAL A 272 -9.99 20.65 -6.63
C VAL A 272 -10.51 21.71 -5.67
N SER A 273 -9.66 22.19 -4.77
CA SER A 273 -10.00 23.22 -3.81
C SER A 273 -8.82 24.17 -3.58
N THR A 274 -9.11 25.42 -3.26
CA THR A 274 -8.09 26.42 -2.92
C THR A 274 -8.38 26.96 -1.52
N ASP A 275 -7.38 26.97 -0.66
CA ASP A 275 -7.44 27.55 0.67
C ASP A 275 -7.38 29.08 0.54
N GLU A 276 -8.39 29.78 1.04
CA GLU A 276 -8.49 31.24 0.89
C GLU A 276 -7.40 32.02 1.65
N ALA A 277 -6.87 31.45 2.73
CA ALA A 277 -5.88 32.10 3.58
C ALA A 277 -4.46 31.95 3.02
N THR A 278 -4.12 30.74 2.59
CA THR A 278 -2.77 30.40 2.09
C THR A 278 -2.65 30.51 0.58
N LYS A 279 -3.78 30.55 -0.14
CA LYS A 279 -3.87 30.45 -1.60
C LYS A 279 -3.31 29.14 -2.19
N ASN A 280 -2.93 28.20 -1.36
CA ASN A 280 -2.52 26.87 -1.81
C ASN A 280 -3.73 26.10 -2.34
N SER A 281 -3.53 25.36 -3.41
CA SER A 281 -4.56 24.51 -3.98
C SER A 281 -4.31 23.05 -3.65
N LYS A 282 -5.39 22.28 -3.53
CA LYS A 282 -5.34 20.83 -3.36
C LYS A 282 -6.07 20.15 -4.52
N ILE A 283 -5.46 19.12 -5.05
CA ILE A 283 -6.06 18.21 -6.01
C ILE A 283 -6.08 16.83 -5.36
N ASN A 284 -7.27 16.26 -5.18
CA ASN A 284 -7.42 14.88 -4.72
C ASN A 284 -7.98 14.03 -5.86
N VAL A 285 -7.31 12.91 -6.15
CA VAL A 285 -7.81 11.88 -7.05
C VAL A 285 -7.99 10.61 -6.23
N SER A 286 -9.23 10.22 -5.99
CA SER A 286 -9.59 9.19 -5.03
C SER A 286 -10.30 8.01 -5.67
N PHE A 287 -9.74 6.81 -5.48
CA PHE A 287 -10.37 5.52 -5.74
C PHE A 287 -10.87 4.98 -4.41
N SER A 288 -12.18 4.83 -4.26
CA SER A 288 -12.77 4.17 -3.08
C SER A 288 -12.39 2.69 -3.02
N ASP A 289 -12.28 2.05 -4.16
CA ASP A 289 -11.77 0.70 -4.34
C ASP A 289 -10.98 0.57 -5.65
N LEU A 290 -9.66 0.67 -5.58
CA LEU A 290 -8.79 0.53 -6.75
C LEU A 290 -8.92 -0.83 -7.45
N LYS A 291 -9.42 -1.86 -6.74
CA LYS A 291 -9.59 -3.22 -7.30
C LYS A 291 -10.69 -3.30 -8.36
N THR A 292 -11.59 -2.31 -8.41
CA THR A 292 -12.66 -2.26 -9.43
C THR A 292 -12.16 -1.82 -10.80
N VAL A 293 -11.00 -1.17 -10.85
CA VAL A 293 -10.44 -0.66 -12.11
C VAL A 293 -10.07 -1.82 -13.03
N GLU A 294 -10.63 -1.82 -14.24
CA GLU A 294 -10.37 -2.87 -15.23
C GLU A 294 -8.88 -2.92 -15.60
N GLY A 295 -8.31 -4.12 -15.56
CA GLY A 295 -6.92 -4.35 -15.90
C GLY A 295 -5.91 -3.96 -14.81
N ILE A 296 -6.38 -3.50 -13.64
CA ILE A 296 -5.48 -3.20 -12.51
C ILE A 296 -4.74 -4.46 -12.05
N ALA A 297 -3.45 -4.33 -11.82
CA ALA A 297 -2.62 -5.42 -11.32
C ALA A 297 -1.38 -4.86 -10.63
N LYS A 298 -0.82 -5.66 -9.71
CA LYS A 298 0.49 -5.38 -9.11
C LYS A 298 1.54 -5.08 -10.17
N GLY A 299 2.32 -4.04 -9.93
CA GLY A 299 3.42 -3.63 -10.81
C GLY A 299 3.02 -2.69 -11.94
N LYS A 300 1.72 -2.39 -12.08
CA LYS A 300 1.26 -1.28 -12.90
C LYS A 300 1.31 0.04 -12.15
N TYR A 301 0.98 1.11 -12.85
CA TYR A 301 0.98 2.47 -12.31
C TYR A 301 -0.34 3.17 -12.63
N ILE A 302 -0.81 3.96 -11.68
CA ILE A 302 -1.81 5.00 -11.93
C ILE A 302 -1.05 6.30 -12.15
N ILE A 303 -1.25 6.92 -13.31
CA ILE A 303 -0.65 8.20 -13.65
C ILE A 303 -1.74 9.24 -13.72
N VAL A 304 -1.61 10.30 -12.90
CA VAL A 304 -2.46 11.47 -12.96
C VAL A 304 -1.72 12.56 -13.74
N ASP A 305 -2.33 13.03 -14.83
CA ASP A 305 -1.81 14.07 -15.71
C ASP A 305 -2.67 15.32 -15.61
N TYR A 306 -2.05 16.46 -15.34
CA TYR A 306 -2.71 17.75 -15.31
C TYR A 306 -1.73 18.89 -15.54
N SER A 307 -2.27 20.07 -15.89
CA SER A 307 -1.47 21.31 -16.02
C SER A 307 -1.95 22.36 -15.05
N ALA A 308 -1.01 23.08 -14.45
CA ALA A 308 -1.28 24.28 -13.65
C ALA A 308 -0.63 25.50 -14.29
N VAL A 309 -1.20 26.69 -14.05
CA VAL A 309 -0.65 27.94 -14.60
C VAL A 309 0.21 28.63 -13.56
N LEU A 310 1.46 28.95 -13.92
CA LEU A 310 2.33 29.78 -13.06
C LEU A 310 1.79 31.22 -13.03
N ASN A 311 1.25 31.63 -11.89
CA ASN A 311 0.51 32.86 -11.74
C ASN A 311 1.34 34.00 -11.10
N GLN A 312 0.72 35.16 -10.89
CA GLN A 312 1.42 36.37 -10.35
C GLN A 312 1.81 36.25 -8.87
N ASP A 313 1.27 35.29 -8.13
CA ASP A 313 1.66 34.99 -6.75
C ASP A 313 2.90 34.06 -6.69
N ALA A 314 3.49 33.75 -7.85
CA ALA A 314 4.67 32.90 -7.94
C ALA A 314 5.87 33.52 -7.24
N VAL A 315 6.56 32.69 -6.47
CA VAL A 315 7.82 33.07 -5.82
C VAL A 315 8.93 33.11 -6.85
N VAL A 316 9.50 34.30 -7.04
CA VAL A 316 10.63 34.54 -7.96
C VAL A 316 11.94 34.12 -7.30
N GLY A 317 12.82 33.45 -8.03
CA GLY A 317 14.16 33.07 -7.61
C GLY A 317 14.24 31.69 -6.98
N LEU A 318 15.27 31.48 -6.15
CA LEU A 318 15.74 30.15 -5.72
C LEU A 318 14.77 29.36 -4.83
N ASN A 319 13.79 29.98 -4.20
CA ASN A 319 12.82 29.26 -3.38
C ASN A 319 11.81 28.49 -4.25
N GLY A 320 11.50 29.04 -5.44
CA GLY A 320 10.60 28.44 -6.40
C GLY A 320 9.18 28.19 -5.87
N ASN A 321 8.41 27.46 -6.65
CA ASN A 321 7.01 27.17 -6.39
C ASN A 321 6.85 25.65 -6.24
N GLU A 322 6.65 25.22 -5.00
CA GLU A 322 6.55 23.78 -4.69
C GLU A 322 5.19 23.20 -5.11
N ASN A 323 5.24 21.98 -5.58
CA ASN A 323 4.08 21.13 -5.81
C ASN A 323 4.37 19.74 -5.25
N LYS A 324 3.55 19.24 -4.29
CA LYS A 324 3.82 18.08 -3.47
C LYS A 324 2.70 17.08 -3.56
N VAL A 325 3.03 15.80 -3.58
CA VAL A 325 2.07 14.71 -3.57
C VAL A 325 2.39 13.68 -2.48
N LYS A 326 1.36 13.07 -1.91
CA LYS A 326 1.42 11.82 -1.18
C LYS A 326 0.27 10.93 -1.59
N LEU A 327 0.39 9.62 -1.34
CA LEU A 327 -0.72 8.69 -1.43
C LEU A 327 -1.25 8.37 -0.05
N ARG A 328 -2.58 8.33 0.06
CA ARG A 328 -3.30 7.69 1.15
C ARG A 328 -3.87 6.37 0.64
N TYR A 329 -3.65 5.28 1.36
CA TYR A 329 -4.01 3.93 0.91
C TYR A 329 -4.48 3.04 2.05
N SER A 330 -5.25 2.00 1.74
CA SER A 330 -5.66 0.98 2.71
C SER A 330 -4.45 0.23 3.26
N ASN A 331 -4.30 0.20 4.59
CA ASN A 331 -3.13 -0.39 5.25
C ASN A 331 -3.45 -1.55 6.20
N ASN A 332 -4.70 -2.02 6.23
CA ASN A 332 -5.09 -3.17 7.04
C ASN A 332 -5.97 -4.15 6.25
N PRO A 333 -5.39 -5.25 5.75
CA PRO A 333 -6.14 -6.27 5.02
C PRO A 333 -7.09 -7.09 5.89
N ASN A 334 -6.98 -6.99 7.22
CA ASN A 334 -7.77 -7.79 8.17
C ASN A 334 -9.10 -7.11 8.54
N GLN A 335 -9.29 -5.86 8.16
CA GLN A 335 -10.55 -5.16 8.34
C GLN A 335 -11.37 -5.22 7.06
N SER A 336 -12.54 -5.87 7.15
CA SER A 336 -13.54 -5.85 6.10
C SER A 336 -14.33 -4.56 6.14
N GLY A 337 -14.62 -3.98 4.98
CA GLY A 337 -15.43 -2.76 4.84
C GLY A 337 -15.16 -2.12 3.50
N GLY A 338 -16.00 -1.18 3.09
CA GLY A 338 -15.72 -0.35 1.93
C GLY A 338 -14.42 0.40 2.13
N GLY A 339 -13.63 0.57 1.08
CA GLY A 339 -12.28 1.15 1.13
C GLY A 339 -12.18 2.43 1.95
N GLU A 340 -13.22 3.27 1.98
CA GLU A 340 -13.26 4.52 2.75
C GLU A 340 -13.31 4.33 4.28
N ASN A 341 -13.81 3.21 4.75
CA ASN A 341 -13.96 2.92 6.18
C ASN A 341 -12.84 2.04 6.75
N THR A 342 -11.85 1.68 5.94
CA THR A 342 -10.69 0.92 6.41
C THR A 342 -9.60 1.86 6.92
N PRO A 343 -8.77 1.43 7.87
CA PRO A 343 -7.57 2.16 8.25
C PRO A 343 -6.69 2.44 7.05
N THR A 344 -6.12 3.65 7.02
CA THR A 344 -5.27 4.10 5.93
C THR A 344 -3.86 4.41 6.41
N GLY A 345 -2.88 4.16 5.55
CA GLY A 345 -1.52 4.65 5.65
C GLY A 345 -1.27 5.78 4.65
N GLU A 346 -0.12 6.41 4.77
CA GLU A 346 0.34 7.45 3.85
C GLU A 346 1.76 7.13 3.39
N THR A 347 2.07 7.46 2.14
CA THR A 347 3.46 7.45 1.65
C THR A 347 4.20 8.68 2.17
N PRO A 348 5.53 8.70 2.17
CA PRO A 348 6.28 9.95 2.20
C PRO A 348 5.81 10.89 1.09
N GLU A 349 5.92 12.20 1.34
CA GLU A 349 5.68 13.21 0.31
C GLU A 349 6.80 13.17 -0.73
N ASP A 350 6.43 13.27 -2.01
CA ASP A 350 7.33 13.60 -3.09
C ASP A 350 6.98 14.98 -3.67
N LYS A 351 7.98 15.72 -4.16
CA LYS A 351 7.78 17.10 -4.59
C LYS A 351 8.61 17.46 -5.80
N VAL A 352 8.06 18.39 -6.56
CA VAL A 352 8.76 19.11 -7.63
C VAL A 352 8.75 20.60 -7.36
N ILE A 353 9.66 21.35 -8.00
CA ILE A 353 9.77 22.80 -7.84
C ILE A 353 9.79 23.45 -9.21
N VAL A 354 8.89 24.43 -9.39
CA VAL A 354 8.87 25.30 -10.58
C VAL A 354 9.53 26.63 -10.25
N PHE A 355 10.59 26.93 -10.96
CA PHE A 355 11.31 28.18 -10.83
C PHE A 355 10.83 29.23 -11.84
N THR A 356 10.92 30.49 -11.45
CA THR A 356 10.79 31.63 -12.35
C THR A 356 11.76 32.70 -11.90
N TYR A 357 12.22 33.47 -12.85
CA TYR A 357 13.24 34.51 -12.62
C TYR A 357 12.76 35.83 -13.18
N GLU A 358 13.20 36.94 -12.57
CA GLU A 358 13.02 38.28 -13.10
C GLU A 358 14.35 38.87 -13.52
N LEU A 359 14.30 39.74 -14.49
CA LEU A 359 15.43 40.56 -14.93
C LEU A 359 15.16 42.01 -14.63
N ASP A 360 15.86 42.54 -13.66
CA ASP A 360 15.83 43.96 -13.35
C ASP A 360 16.74 44.76 -14.30
N VAL A 361 16.17 45.64 -15.11
CA VAL A 361 16.93 46.53 -15.99
C VAL A 361 16.79 47.95 -15.49
N THR A 362 17.90 48.52 -15.08
CA THR A 362 17.96 49.91 -14.69
C THR A 362 18.59 50.73 -15.80
N LYS A 363 17.85 51.69 -16.34
CA LYS A 363 18.38 52.69 -17.26
C LYS A 363 19.15 53.77 -16.47
N VAL A 364 20.39 53.96 -16.82
CA VAL A 364 21.26 54.95 -16.17
C VAL A 364 21.77 55.98 -17.20
N ASP A 365 22.18 57.14 -16.70
CA ASP A 365 22.86 58.11 -17.52
C ASP A 365 24.18 57.55 -18.06
N GLY A 366 24.44 57.63 -19.36
CA GLY A 366 25.66 57.11 -19.98
C GLY A 366 26.94 57.76 -19.48
N GLN A 367 26.84 58.91 -18.78
CA GLN A 367 27.98 59.58 -18.20
C GLN A 367 28.08 59.42 -16.67
N ASP A 368 26.99 58.93 -16.03
CA ASP A 368 26.96 58.66 -14.59
C ASP A 368 26.09 57.41 -14.32
N ALA A 369 26.76 56.28 -14.12
CA ALA A 369 26.10 55.01 -13.87
C ALA A 369 25.29 54.96 -12.55
N ASN A 370 25.47 55.89 -11.66
CA ASN A 370 24.68 56.02 -10.41
C ASN A 370 23.40 56.85 -10.58
N LYS A 371 23.28 57.58 -11.70
CA LYS A 371 22.10 58.38 -11.99
C LYS A 371 21.09 57.58 -12.79
N LYS A 372 20.05 57.09 -12.11
CA LYS A 372 18.89 56.44 -12.74
C LYS A 372 18.12 57.46 -13.60
N LEU A 373 17.75 57.09 -14.82
CA LEU A 373 16.94 57.88 -15.74
C LEU A 373 15.49 57.41 -15.74
#